data_e5592f6813281c7a73fc68be9afab58c
#
_entry.id   e5592f6813281c7a73fc68be9afab58c
#
_cell.length_a   1.000
_cell.length_b   1.000
_cell.length_c   1.000
_cell.angle_alpha   90.00
_cell.angle_beta   90.00
_cell.angle_gamma   90.00
#
_symmetry.space_group_name_H-M   'P 1'
#
loop_
_entity.id
_entity.type
_entity.pdbx_description
1 polymer ?
#
loop_
_entity_poly.entity_id
_entity_poly.type
_entity_poly.pdbx_seq_one_letter_code
_entity_poly.pdbx_strand_id
1 'polypeptide(L)'
;NRPCPDCQGKGAKNSSDIKTCPSCNGRGQTQRVVNSLFGRAVSYETCPQCGGEGKVITNPCRRCNGTGLERRRETVRVKIPAGVEEGMQVTVLGEGHSAMRGGTNGDLLVVIKEDTHSNLRRDGNNLFYTRIISVMDAMLGCEISVPCLDGS
;
A
#
# COMPACT_ATOMS: atom_id res chain seq x y z
N ASN A 1 0.50 7.85 0.03
CA ASN A 1 1.52 8.92 -0.05
C ASN A 1 2.35 8.73 -1.31
N ARG A 2 2.68 9.82 -1.99
CA ARG A 2 3.53 9.84 -3.19
C ARG A 2 4.67 10.86 -3.00
N PRO A 3 5.76 10.77 -3.77
CA PRO A 3 6.84 11.74 -3.69
C PRO A 3 6.33 13.15 -3.97
N CYS A 4 6.74 14.11 -3.16
CA CYS A 4 6.41 15.52 -3.37
C CYS A 4 6.99 15.99 -4.72
N PRO A 5 6.19 16.59 -5.62
CA PRO A 5 6.66 16.99 -6.94
C PRO A 5 7.71 18.09 -6.89
N ASP A 6 7.65 18.99 -5.91
CA ASP A 6 8.56 20.13 -5.80
C ASP A 6 9.98 19.70 -5.42
N CYS A 7 10.12 18.70 -4.54
CA CYS A 7 11.43 18.21 -4.10
C CYS A 7 11.75 16.80 -4.58
N GLN A 8 10.87 16.18 -5.38
CA GLN A 8 11.03 14.82 -5.91
C GLN A 8 11.35 13.79 -4.82
N GLY A 9 10.68 13.91 -3.69
CA GLY A 9 10.86 13.00 -2.57
C GLY A 9 12.03 13.32 -1.62
N LYS A 10 12.90 14.28 -1.95
CA LYS A 10 14.09 14.60 -1.15
C LYS A 10 13.80 15.30 0.18
N GLY A 11 12.67 15.97 0.30
CA GLY A 11 12.29 16.74 1.48
C GLY A 11 12.97 18.09 1.64
N ALA A 12 14.02 18.38 0.88
CA ALA A 12 14.75 19.65 0.87
C ALA A 12 14.34 20.52 -0.31
N LYS A 13 14.45 21.83 -0.18
CA LYS A 13 14.20 22.77 -1.26
C LYS A 13 15.19 22.56 -2.42
N ASN A 14 16.47 22.40 -2.09
CA ASN A 14 17.53 22.10 -3.03
C ASN A 14 18.33 20.89 -2.52
N SER A 15 19.00 20.17 -3.41
CA SER A 15 19.87 19.04 -3.03
C SER A 15 21.05 19.46 -2.16
N SER A 16 21.52 20.71 -2.29
CA SER A 16 22.59 21.30 -1.47
C SER A 16 22.19 21.55 -0.02
N ASP A 17 20.89 21.60 0.26
CA ASP A 17 20.37 21.81 1.62
C ASP A 17 20.35 20.52 2.47
N ILE A 18 20.71 19.38 1.87
CA ILE A 18 20.87 18.12 2.56
C ILE A 18 22.35 17.98 2.96
N LYS A 19 22.62 18.09 4.26
CA LYS A 19 23.97 17.99 4.84
C LYS A 19 24.12 16.72 5.64
N THR A 20 25.34 16.20 5.71
CA THR A 20 25.69 15.10 6.61
C THR A 20 25.45 15.56 8.06
N CYS A 21 24.83 14.72 8.87
CA CYS A 21 24.56 15.02 10.26
C CYS A 21 25.90 15.15 11.04
N PRO A 22 26.19 16.30 11.68
CA PRO A 22 27.43 16.51 12.39
C PRO A 22 27.57 15.65 13.66
N SER A 23 26.45 15.30 14.30
CA SER A 23 26.45 14.52 15.55
C SER A 23 26.84 13.07 15.33
N CYS A 24 26.50 12.45 14.21
CA CYS A 24 26.78 11.05 13.90
C CYS A 24 27.70 10.88 12.70
N ASN A 25 28.17 11.97 12.08
CA ASN A 25 28.98 11.95 10.87
C ASN A 25 28.42 11.03 9.76
N GLY A 26 27.10 11.06 9.58
CA GLY A 26 26.41 10.27 8.56
C GLY A 26 26.06 8.84 8.96
N ARG A 27 26.46 8.37 10.11
CA ARG A 27 26.23 6.98 10.56
C ARG A 27 24.78 6.71 11.00
N GLY A 28 24.00 7.74 11.29
CA GLY A 28 22.63 7.60 11.80
C GLY A 28 22.54 7.15 13.25
N GLN A 29 23.66 6.74 13.86
CA GLN A 29 23.73 6.23 15.23
C GLN A 29 24.85 6.93 16.00
N THR A 30 24.64 7.10 17.28
CA THR A 30 25.64 7.62 18.23
C THR A 30 26.05 6.51 19.19
N GLN A 31 27.33 6.49 19.54
CA GLN A 31 27.85 5.56 20.53
C GLN A 31 27.66 6.14 21.92
N ARG A 32 27.10 5.36 22.82
CA ARG A 32 27.01 5.67 24.24
C ARG A 32 27.79 4.62 25.03
N VAL A 33 28.78 5.07 25.75
CA VAL A 33 29.51 4.19 26.65
C VAL A 33 28.76 4.13 27.98
N VAL A 34 28.29 2.95 28.34
CA VAL A 34 27.62 2.69 29.62
C VAL A 34 28.61 1.95 30.51
N ASN A 35 28.95 2.57 31.62
CA ASN A 35 29.76 1.92 32.67
C ASN A 35 28.79 1.12 33.56
N SER A 36 28.94 -0.20 33.56
CA SER A 36 28.22 -1.10 34.45
C SER A 36 29.17 -1.72 35.47
N LEU A 37 28.64 -2.35 36.51
CA LEU A 37 29.39 -3.07 37.54
C LEU A 37 30.23 -4.22 36.94
N PHE A 38 29.90 -4.69 35.72
CA PHE A 38 30.55 -5.78 35.00
C PHE A 38 31.51 -5.30 33.88
N GLY A 39 31.76 -3.98 33.78
CA GLY A 39 32.68 -3.43 32.79
C GLY A 39 32.03 -2.34 31.91
N ARG A 40 32.81 -1.89 30.93
CA ARG A 40 32.38 -0.91 29.93
C ARG A 40 31.64 -1.61 28.80
N ALA A 41 30.37 -1.24 28.57
CA ALA A 41 29.60 -1.66 27.41
C ALA A 41 29.39 -0.46 26.47
N VAL A 42 29.50 -0.72 25.16
CA VAL A 42 29.21 0.27 24.14
C VAL A 42 27.81 -0.03 23.60
N SER A 43 26.91 0.90 23.77
CA SER A 43 25.55 0.86 23.21
C SER A 43 25.46 1.83 22.03
N TYR A 44 24.77 1.39 20.98
CA TYR A 44 24.46 2.25 19.84
C TYR A 44 23.01 2.71 19.95
N GLU A 45 22.83 4.00 19.95
CA GLU A 45 21.52 4.62 20.00
C GLU A 45 21.26 5.38 18.70
N THR A 46 20.00 5.44 18.28
CA THR A 46 19.60 6.26 17.12
C THR A 46 19.99 7.71 17.36
N CYS A 47 20.65 8.34 16.40
CA CYS A 47 21.07 9.73 16.53
C CYS A 47 19.85 10.66 16.72
N PRO A 48 19.74 11.39 17.83
CA PRO A 48 18.56 12.22 18.12
C PRO A 48 18.43 13.41 17.17
N GLN A 49 19.53 13.87 16.59
CA GLN A 49 19.52 15.03 15.70
C GLN A 49 18.99 14.70 14.31
N CYS A 50 19.29 13.53 13.75
CA CYS A 50 18.87 13.13 12.43
C CYS A 50 17.81 12.00 12.44
N GLY A 51 17.43 11.50 13.61
CA GLY A 51 16.45 10.42 13.72
C GLY A 51 16.85 9.11 13.02
N GLY A 52 18.15 8.84 12.92
CA GLY A 52 18.67 7.63 12.27
C GLY A 52 19.08 7.80 10.80
N GLU A 53 18.75 8.90 10.17
CA GLU A 53 18.95 9.09 8.73
C GLU A 53 20.38 9.48 8.32
N GLY A 54 21.21 9.88 9.26
CA GLY A 54 22.58 10.34 8.98
C GLY A 54 22.69 11.67 8.26
N LYS A 55 21.57 12.27 7.86
CA LYS A 55 21.49 13.54 7.11
C LYS A 55 20.54 14.50 7.81
N VAL A 56 20.79 15.80 7.66
CA VAL A 56 19.98 16.88 8.20
C VAL A 56 19.60 17.84 7.07
N ILE A 57 18.36 18.25 7.03
CA ILE A 57 17.85 19.21 6.05
C ILE A 57 17.92 20.59 6.67
N THR A 58 18.68 21.50 6.05
CA THR A 58 18.83 22.90 6.50
C THR A 58 17.61 23.74 6.09
N ASN A 59 17.15 23.57 4.83
CA ASN A 59 15.98 24.27 4.30
C ASN A 59 14.92 23.23 3.86
N PRO A 60 13.92 22.93 4.68
CA PRO A 60 12.88 21.98 4.33
C PRO A 60 12.02 22.51 3.17
N CYS A 61 11.58 21.58 2.32
CA CYS A 61 10.63 21.90 1.27
C CYS A 61 9.32 22.40 1.89
N ARG A 62 8.85 23.57 1.49
CA ARG A 62 7.65 24.21 2.05
C ARG A 62 6.38 23.41 1.81
N ARG A 63 6.30 22.69 0.70
CA ARG A 63 5.11 21.92 0.32
C ARG A 63 4.92 20.67 1.17
N CYS A 64 5.98 19.92 1.43
CA CYS A 64 5.95 18.69 2.20
C CYS A 64 6.52 18.84 3.63
N ASN A 65 6.92 20.04 4.06
CA ASN A 65 7.51 20.31 5.37
C ASN A 65 8.67 19.36 5.73
N GLY A 66 9.51 19.04 4.75
CA GLY A 66 10.70 18.21 4.96
C GLY A 66 10.45 16.70 4.86
N THR A 67 9.21 16.24 4.78
CA THR A 67 8.91 14.80 4.69
C THR A 67 9.26 14.16 3.35
N GLY A 68 9.30 14.94 2.29
CA GLY A 68 9.48 14.46 0.92
C GLY A 68 8.23 13.82 0.32
N LEU A 69 7.14 13.71 1.09
CA LEU A 69 5.91 13.03 0.69
C LEU A 69 4.71 13.97 0.68
N GLU A 70 3.78 13.70 -0.22
CA GLU A 70 2.49 14.37 -0.31
C GLU A 70 1.37 13.34 -0.39
N ARG A 71 0.25 13.64 0.25
CA ARG A 71 -0.95 12.82 0.13
C ARG A 71 -1.68 13.17 -1.16
N ARG A 72 -1.65 12.26 -2.13
CA ARG A 72 -2.27 12.45 -3.44
C ARG A 72 -3.17 11.27 -3.77
N ARG A 73 -4.28 11.55 -4.46
CA ARG A 73 -5.10 10.52 -5.08
C ARG A 73 -4.46 10.11 -6.40
N GLU A 74 -4.36 8.82 -6.63
CA GLU A 74 -3.82 8.25 -7.85
C GLU A 74 -4.64 7.04 -8.25
N THR A 75 -4.81 6.86 -9.55
CA THR A 75 -5.54 5.71 -10.10
C THR A 75 -4.55 4.63 -10.46
N VAL A 76 -4.67 3.49 -9.80
CA VAL A 76 -3.85 2.31 -10.09
C VAL A 76 -4.71 1.33 -10.89
N ARG A 77 -4.19 0.85 -12.03
CA ARG A 77 -4.84 -0.20 -12.80
C ARG A 77 -4.42 -1.56 -12.27
N VAL A 78 -5.39 -2.33 -11.84
CA VAL A 78 -5.18 -3.68 -11.32
C VAL A 78 -5.82 -4.67 -12.28
N LYS A 79 -5.05 -5.64 -12.76
CA LYS A 79 -5.57 -6.73 -13.58
C LYS A 79 -6.07 -7.83 -12.66
N ILE A 80 -7.38 -8.02 -12.62
CA ILE A 80 -8.02 -9.07 -11.85
C ILE A 80 -8.18 -10.29 -12.78
N PRO A 81 -7.61 -11.46 -12.44
CA PRO A 81 -7.80 -12.68 -13.23
C PRO A 81 -9.24 -13.19 -13.11
N ALA A 82 -9.70 -13.96 -14.09
CA ALA A 82 -10.98 -14.63 -14.01
C ALA A 82 -10.96 -15.73 -12.95
N GLY A 83 -12.11 -16.00 -12.33
CA GLY A 83 -12.24 -17.06 -11.32
C GLY A 83 -11.79 -16.68 -9.91
N VAL A 84 -11.52 -15.40 -9.65
CA VAL A 84 -11.20 -14.94 -8.29
C VAL A 84 -12.38 -15.15 -7.33
N GLU A 85 -12.07 -15.43 -6.08
CA GLU A 85 -13.03 -15.63 -5.00
C GLU A 85 -12.94 -14.52 -3.96
N GLU A 86 -13.99 -14.39 -3.15
CA GLU A 86 -14.01 -13.45 -2.04
C GLU A 86 -12.85 -13.73 -1.07
N GLY A 87 -12.19 -12.68 -0.63
CA GLY A 87 -11.03 -12.74 0.26
C GLY A 87 -9.69 -13.00 -0.41
N MET A 88 -9.66 -13.30 -1.72
CA MET A 88 -8.40 -13.39 -2.45
C MET A 88 -7.69 -12.04 -2.48
N GLN A 89 -6.36 -12.10 -2.42
CA GLN A 89 -5.50 -10.92 -2.40
C GLN A 89 -4.64 -10.86 -3.67
N VAL A 90 -4.69 -9.73 -4.33
CA VAL A 90 -3.82 -9.43 -5.48
C VAL A 90 -2.79 -8.39 -5.05
N THR A 91 -1.52 -8.74 -5.13
CA THR A 91 -0.42 -7.84 -4.80
C THR A 91 0.06 -7.11 -6.04
N VAL A 92 0.08 -5.77 -5.96
CA VAL A 92 0.66 -4.91 -7.00
C VAL A 92 1.94 -4.31 -6.46
N LEU A 93 3.07 -4.77 -7.01
CA LEU A 93 4.39 -4.40 -6.53
C LEU A 93 4.70 -2.92 -6.77
N GLY A 94 5.23 -2.25 -5.75
CA GLY A 94 5.68 -0.87 -5.83
C GLY A 94 4.57 0.20 -5.91
N GLU A 95 3.30 -0.19 -5.92
CA GLU A 95 2.15 0.72 -6.01
C GLU A 95 1.57 1.13 -4.65
N GLY A 96 2.17 0.68 -3.56
CA GLY A 96 1.82 1.09 -2.21
C GLY A 96 2.29 2.50 -1.85
N HIS A 97 2.48 2.77 -0.59
CA HIS A 97 3.00 4.04 -0.11
C HIS A 97 4.46 4.23 -0.49
N SER A 98 4.79 5.41 -0.96
CA SER A 98 6.20 5.79 -1.18
C SER A 98 6.91 5.93 0.15
N ALA A 99 8.16 5.45 0.19
CA ALA A 99 9.02 5.64 1.33
C ALA A 99 9.54 7.09 1.39
N MET A 100 9.89 7.53 2.58
CA MET A 100 10.50 8.86 2.76
C MET A 100 11.86 8.92 2.07
N ARG A 101 12.18 10.08 1.52
CA ARG A 101 13.52 10.44 1.03
C ARG A 101 14.11 9.49 -0.02
N GLY A 102 13.26 9.03 -0.93
CA GLY A 102 13.69 8.22 -2.08
C GLY A 102 13.93 6.75 -1.77
N GLY A 103 13.39 6.23 -0.67
CA GLY A 103 13.37 4.79 -0.40
C GLY A 103 12.43 4.03 -1.37
N THR A 104 12.46 2.72 -1.31
CA THR A 104 11.62 1.83 -2.13
C THR A 104 10.16 1.97 -1.71
N ASN A 105 9.26 2.04 -2.68
CA ASN A 105 7.83 2.03 -2.41
C ASN A 105 7.40 0.66 -1.85
N GLY A 106 6.39 0.68 -1.00
CA GLY A 106 5.74 -0.55 -0.57
C GLY A 106 4.81 -1.11 -1.65
N ASP A 107 4.24 -2.27 -1.40
CA ASP A 107 3.29 -2.92 -2.28
C ASP A 107 1.85 -2.55 -1.94
N LEU A 108 0.96 -2.63 -2.93
CA LEU A 108 -0.46 -2.45 -2.75
C LEU A 108 -1.13 -3.82 -2.71
N LEU A 109 -1.76 -4.14 -1.58
CA LEU A 109 -2.59 -5.33 -1.44
C LEU A 109 -4.05 -4.97 -1.76
N VAL A 110 -4.59 -5.62 -2.77
CA VAL A 110 -6.00 -5.47 -3.17
C VAL A 110 -6.74 -6.72 -2.73
N VAL A 111 -7.66 -6.56 -1.81
CA VAL A 111 -8.53 -7.64 -1.34
C VAL A 111 -9.79 -7.64 -2.18
N ILE A 112 -10.09 -8.79 -2.78
CA ILE A 112 -11.28 -8.99 -3.59
C ILE A 112 -12.48 -9.17 -2.66
N LYS A 113 -13.55 -8.46 -2.93
CA LYS A 113 -14.84 -8.64 -2.31
C LYS A 113 -15.88 -8.89 -3.41
N GLU A 114 -16.65 -9.95 -3.27
CA GLU A 114 -17.74 -10.24 -4.18
C GLU A 114 -18.94 -9.33 -3.86
N ASP A 115 -19.56 -8.81 -4.90
CA ASP A 115 -20.83 -8.10 -4.79
C ASP A 115 -21.98 -9.05 -5.04
N THR A 116 -23.05 -8.92 -4.28
CA THR A 116 -24.23 -9.80 -4.40
C THR A 116 -24.97 -9.51 -5.70
N HIS A 117 -25.08 -10.51 -6.56
CA HIS A 117 -25.92 -10.42 -7.73
C HIS A 117 -27.40 -10.68 -7.35
N SER A 118 -28.34 -9.94 -7.99
CA SER A 118 -29.77 -10.00 -7.65
C SER A 118 -30.39 -11.38 -7.87
N ASN A 119 -29.95 -12.13 -8.89
CA ASN A 119 -30.60 -13.35 -9.35
C ASN A 119 -29.70 -14.58 -9.32
N LEU A 120 -28.38 -14.38 -9.27
CA LEU A 120 -27.40 -15.45 -9.30
C LEU A 120 -26.67 -15.53 -7.97
N ARG A 121 -26.53 -16.73 -7.43
CA ARG A 121 -25.73 -17.05 -6.26
C ARG A 121 -24.56 -17.91 -6.67
N ARG A 122 -23.36 -17.51 -6.31
CA ARG A 122 -22.15 -18.28 -6.53
C ARG A 122 -21.87 -19.21 -5.34
N ASP A 123 -21.44 -20.42 -5.66
CA ASP A 123 -20.87 -21.37 -4.69
C ASP A 123 -19.65 -22.05 -5.34
N GLY A 124 -18.47 -21.59 -4.97
CA GLY A 124 -17.21 -21.97 -5.64
C GLY A 124 -17.23 -21.67 -7.14
N ASN A 125 -17.17 -22.70 -7.96
CA ASN A 125 -17.21 -22.58 -9.43
C ASN A 125 -18.62 -22.72 -10.04
N ASN A 126 -19.64 -22.92 -9.20
CA ASN A 126 -21.01 -23.11 -9.65
C ASN A 126 -21.83 -21.83 -9.46
N LEU A 127 -22.79 -21.63 -10.37
CA LEU A 127 -23.79 -20.57 -10.28
C LEU A 127 -25.16 -21.18 -10.07
N PHE A 128 -25.88 -20.71 -9.08
CA PHE A 128 -27.24 -21.11 -8.78
C PHE A 128 -28.20 -19.99 -9.17
N TYR A 129 -29.23 -20.38 -9.91
CA TYR A 129 -30.36 -19.54 -10.26
C TYR A 129 -31.64 -20.14 -9.72
N THR A 130 -32.44 -19.35 -9.03
CA THR A 130 -33.73 -19.81 -8.50
C THR A 130 -34.85 -19.13 -9.27
N ARG A 131 -35.73 -19.95 -9.88
CA ARG A 131 -36.92 -19.49 -10.58
C ARG A 131 -38.15 -20.19 -10.04
N ILE A 132 -39.20 -19.42 -9.78
CA ILE A 132 -40.50 -19.94 -9.42
C ILE A 132 -41.27 -20.16 -10.71
N ILE A 133 -41.74 -21.40 -10.93
CA ILE A 133 -42.57 -21.78 -12.08
C ILE A 133 -43.91 -22.33 -11.60
N SER A 134 -44.92 -22.28 -12.46
CA SER A 134 -46.22 -22.89 -12.14
C SER A 134 -46.14 -24.42 -12.16
N VAL A 135 -47.04 -25.11 -11.43
CA VAL A 135 -47.13 -26.57 -11.43
C VAL A 135 -47.46 -27.07 -12.84
N MET A 136 -48.28 -26.36 -13.59
CA MET A 136 -48.66 -26.74 -14.95
C MET A 136 -47.45 -26.69 -15.88
N ASP A 137 -46.62 -25.64 -15.79
CA ASP A 137 -45.40 -25.52 -16.58
C ASP A 137 -44.39 -26.61 -16.23
N ALA A 138 -44.31 -27.00 -14.94
CA ALA A 138 -43.44 -28.10 -14.51
C ALA A 138 -43.87 -29.43 -15.07
N MET A 139 -45.18 -29.68 -15.23
CA MET A 139 -45.74 -30.94 -15.75
C MET A 139 -45.69 -31.02 -17.27
N LEU A 140 -45.95 -29.94 -17.97
CA LEU A 140 -46.01 -29.86 -19.44
C LEU A 140 -44.68 -29.56 -20.10
N GLY A 141 -43.71 -29.06 -19.33
CA GLY A 141 -42.45 -28.50 -19.80
C GLY A 141 -42.60 -27.02 -20.15
N CYS A 142 -41.58 -26.24 -19.89
CA CYS A 142 -41.52 -24.82 -20.25
C CYS A 142 -40.09 -24.42 -20.61
N GLU A 143 -39.98 -23.37 -21.42
CA GLU A 143 -38.71 -22.73 -21.66
C GLU A 143 -38.46 -21.62 -20.61
N ILE A 144 -37.29 -21.65 -20.01
CA ILE A 144 -36.90 -20.69 -18.98
C ILE A 144 -35.69 -19.91 -19.49
N SER A 145 -35.82 -18.60 -19.52
CA SER A 145 -34.66 -17.71 -19.75
C SER A 145 -33.86 -17.56 -18.46
N VAL A 146 -32.60 -17.96 -18.51
CA VAL A 146 -31.66 -17.82 -17.41
C VAL A 146 -30.70 -16.67 -17.75
N PRO A 147 -30.55 -15.65 -16.88
CA PRO A 147 -29.61 -14.57 -17.14
C PRO A 147 -28.18 -15.09 -17.08
N CYS A 148 -27.39 -14.82 -18.11
CA CYS A 148 -25.96 -15.11 -18.14
C CYS A 148 -25.16 -13.94 -17.57
N LEU A 149 -23.94 -14.22 -17.11
CA LEU A 149 -23.02 -13.17 -16.60
C LEU A 149 -22.58 -12.20 -17.69
N ASP A 150 -22.63 -12.61 -18.95
CA ASP A 150 -22.27 -11.80 -20.14
C ASP A 150 -23.37 -10.84 -20.56
N GLY A 151 -24.50 -10.82 -19.86
CA GLY A 151 -25.63 -9.93 -20.17
C GLY A 151 -26.51 -10.38 -21.33
N SER A 152 -26.38 -11.64 -21.77
CA SER A 152 -27.26 -12.25 -22.77
C SER A 152 -28.49 -12.90 -22.14
#